data_c09cafc5edec43cdf9cd8f8968ef638e
#
_entry.id   c09cafc5edec43cdf9cd8f8968ef638e
#
_cell.length_a   1.000
_cell.length_b   1.000
_cell.length_c   1.000
_cell.angle_alpha   90.00
_cell.angle_beta   90.00
_cell.angle_gamma   90.00
#
_symmetry.space_group_name_H-M   'P 1'
#
loop_
_entity.id
_entity.type
_entity.pdbx_description
1 polymer ?
#
loop_
_entity_poly.entity_id
_entity_poly.type
_entity_poly.pdbx_seq_one_letter_code
_entity_poly.pdbx_strand_id
1 'polypeptide(L)'
;MEDNNSNNIESNDSSKISYSKIETQEDTFLELKEIKSQQSENNYHFNDIENDNDEENVNNDYRNSNKLNKRQGQGILNRKLSEYFYKKIGNTYTFFGDKDGSPLIVIGPHWPMYLCFCSFICIGYMCFFYYFWNSFANYTKIIGVFVLLVFYISYTLTFLINPGIPKYDENAIMGQPREKYRFCNYCKIWVNMDENTGHCFDCNVCVEGYDHHCPWTGKCIGKKNLKYFYIFLTSILLVFGYFVLAMTQAQNEMFIAKRKKRKKTIQNNKLL
;
A
#
# COMPACT_ATOMS: atom_id res chain seq x y z
N MET A 1 41.54 -47.77 15.70
CA MET A 1 41.93 -47.37 14.35
C MET A 1 40.74 -46.59 13.81
N GLU A 2 40.62 -45.35 14.16
CA GLU A 2 41.23 -44.17 13.51
C GLU A 2 40.94 -44.16 12.03
N ASP A 3 40.06 -43.23 11.62
CA ASP A 3 40.52 -42.10 10.84
C ASP A 3 39.45 -41.01 10.77
N ASN A 4 39.89 -39.83 11.24
CA ASN A 4 39.27 -38.52 11.04
C ASN A 4 39.32 -38.12 9.58
N ASN A 5 38.28 -37.54 9.05
CA ASN A 5 38.42 -36.54 8.00
C ASN A 5 37.37 -35.44 8.13
N SER A 6 37.79 -34.34 8.73
CA SER A 6 37.14 -33.06 8.79
C SER A 6 37.30 -32.34 7.44
N ASN A 7 36.24 -32.20 6.66
CA ASN A 7 36.22 -31.27 5.54
C ASN A 7 35.44 -30.02 5.95
N ASN A 8 36.20 -28.96 6.24
CA ASN A 8 35.73 -27.57 6.28
C ASN A 8 35.22 -27.19 4.90
N ILE A 9 33.91 -26.95 4.80
CA ILE A 9 33.33 -26.19 3.69
C ILE A 9 33.07 -24.79 4.23
N GLU A 10 33.98 -23.86 3.92
CA GLU A 10 33.72 -22.42 4.01
C GLU A 10 32.60 -22.07 3.03
N SER A 11 31.38 -21.89 3.52
CA SER A 11 30.29 -21.31 2.77
C SER A 11 30.45 -19.79 2.75
N ASN A 12 30.79 -19.25 1.60
CA ASN A 12 30.74 -17.82 1.30
C ASN A 12 29.33 -17.27 1.57
N ASP A 13 29.21 -16.56 2.66
CA ASP A 13 28.02 -15.88 3.16
C ASP A 13 27.91 -14.48 2.53
N SER A 14 27.28 -14.40 1.36
CA SER A 14 27.04 -13.13 0.68
C SER A 14 25.59 -12.95 0.24
N SER A 15 24.63 -13.27 1.14
CA SER A 15 23.22 -12.87 0.96
C SER A 15 22.50 -12.64 2.31
N LYS A 16 23.14 -11.98 3.26
CA LYS A 16 22.42 -11.33 4.35
C LYS A 16 21.67 -10.16 3.75
N ILE A 17 20.38 -10.35 3.46
CA ILE A 17 19.46 -9.23 3.34
C ILE A 17 19.42 -8.59 4.73
N SER A 18 20.25 -7.57 4.90
CA SER A 18 20.29 -6.75 6.09
C SER A 18 18.94 -6.03 6.21
N TYR A 19 18.06 -6.53 7.05
CA TYR A 19 17.03 -5.70 7.66
C TYR A 19 17.76 -4.80 8.66
N SER A 20 18.43 -3.77 8.13
CA SER A 20 19.08 -2.76 8.96
C SER A 20 18.04 -2.15 9.90
N LYS A 21 18.42 -2.01 11.16
CA LYS A 21 17.77 -1.28 12.23
C LYS A 21 16.96 -0.12 11.64
N ILE A 22 15.63 -0.21 11.65
CA ILE A 22 14.77 0.88 11.25
C ILE A 22 14.84 1.85 12.43
N GLU A 23 15.67 2.89 12.28
CA GLU A 23 15.66 4.05 13.15
C GLU A 23 14.23 4.57 13.23
N THR A 24 13.78 4.87 14.43
CA THR A 24 12.41 5.37 14.63
C THR A 24 12.25 6.70 13.90
N GLN A 25 11.02 7.05 13.53
CA GLN A 25 10.72 8.31 12.85
C GLN A 25 11.19 9.54 13.63
N GLU A 26 11.28 9.42 14.97
CA GLU A 26 11.83 10.44 15.85
C GLU A 26 13.34 10.55 15.73
N ASP A 27 14.06 9.43 15.64
CA ASP A 27 15.51 9.42 15.49
C ASP A 27 15.92 10.04 14.14
N THR A 28 15.20 9.72 13.06
CA THR A 28 15.41 10.34 11.74
C THR A 28 15.09 11.84 11.75
N PHE A 29 14.03 12.25 12.47
CA PHE A 29 13.64 13.64 12.59
C PHE A 29 14.61 14.44 13.47
N LEU A 30 15.15 13.83 14.54
CA LEU A 30 16.17 14.41 15.41
C LEU A 30 17.51 14.55 14.67
N GLU A 31 17.96 13.51 13.95
CA GLU A 31 19.14 13.61 13.09
C GLU A 31 19.01 14.68 12.00
N LEU A 32 17.82 14.82 11.39
CA LEU A 32 17.55 15.89 10.43
C LEU A 32 17.59 17.29 11.05
N LYS A 33 17.19 17.43 12.33
CA LYS A 33 17.33 18.67 13.08
C LYS A 33 18.79 18.95 13.42
N GLU A 34 19.55 17.95 13.85
CA GLU A 34 20.98 18.08 14.15
C GLU A 34 21.79 18.45 12.91
N ILE A 35 21.53 17.83 11.77
CA ILE A 35 22.20 18.19 10.49
C ILE A 35 21.87 19.63 10.10
N LYS A 36 20.64 20.10 10.32
CA LYS A 36 20.25 21.49 10.06
C LYS A 36 20.89 22.47 11.05
N SER A 37 21.01 22.11 12.34
CA SER A 37 21.66 22.96 13.35
C SER A 37 23.16 23.06 13.10
N GLN A 38 23.84 21.94 12.79
CA GLN A 38 25.27 21.95 12.43
C GLN A 38 25.56 22.73 11.14
N GLN A 39 24.63 22.74 10.17
CA GLN A 39 24.75 23.57 8.98
C GLN A 39 24.54 25.07 9.30
N SER A 40 23.76 25.42 10.33
CA SER A 40 23.60 26.81 10.76
C SER A 40 24.78 27.30 11.59
N GLU A 41 25.37 26.48 12.48
CA GLU A 41 26.53 26.83 13.29
C GLU A 41 27.81 27.02 12.44
N ASN A 42 28.02 26.18 11.42
CA ASN A 42 29.12 26.34 10.48
C ASN A 42 29.00 27.62 9.62
N ASN A 43 27.83 28.23 9.50
CA ASN A 43 27.64 29.51 8.82
C ASN A 43 27.91 30.72 9.72
N TYR A 44 27.89 30.58 11.07
CA TYR A 44 28.13 31.69 12.01
C TYR A 44 29.62 31.88 12.36
N HIS A 45 30.48 30.86 12.19
CA HIS A 45 31.88 30.94 12.61
C HIS A 45 32.83 31.53 11.55
N PHE A 46 32.33 31.96 10.38
CA PHE A 46 33.18 32.42 9.25
C PHE A 46 33.22 33.95 9.09
N ASN A 47 32.52 34.72 9.90
CA ASN A 47 32.49 36.19 9.74
C ASN A 47 33.57 36.98 10.48
N ASP A 48 34.51 36.31 11.20
CA ASP A 48 35.48 36.97 12.08
C ASP A 48 36.94 36.88 11.66
N ILE A 49 37.26 36.50 10.40
CA ILE A 49 38.64 36.52 9.90
C ILE A 49 38.74 37.46 8.70
N GLU A 50 39.00 38.75 9.00
CA GLU A 50 39.60 39.69 8.07
C GLU A 50 41.12 39.62 8.20
N ASN A 51 41.89 39.23 7.13
CA ASN A 51 43.00 40.02 6.52
C ASN A 51 43.82 39.22 5.50
N ASP A 52 43.91 39.83 4.32
CA ASP A 52 45.03 39.97 3.38
C ASP A 52 45.51 38.82 2.49
N ASN A 53 45.23 38.95 1.20
CA ASN A 53 46.05 38.69 -0.01
C ASN A 53 46.26 37.28 -0.58
N ASP A 54 45.49 36.25 -0.12
CA ASP A 54 45.43 34.96 -0.84
C ASP A 54 43.94 34.50 -1.06
N GLU A 55 43.01 35.45 -1.10
CA GLU A 55 41.55 35.19 -0.94
C GLU A 55 40.87 34.50 -2.11
N GLU A 56 41.38 34.58 -3.32
CA GLU A 56 40.59 34.10 -4.49
C GLU A 56 40.68 32.56 -4.65
N ASN A 57 41.84 31.97 -4.31
CA ASN A 57 41.97 30.50 -4.40
C ASN A 57 41.35 29.78 -3.19
N VAL A 58 41.51 30.32 -1.97
CA VAL A 58 40.91 29.75 -0.76
C VAL A 58 39.40 29.83 -0.80
N ASN A 59 38.86 30.94 -1.28
CA ASN A 59 37.40 31.12 -1.45
C ASN A 59 36.78 30.17 -2.52
N ASN A 60 37.51 29.85 -3.57
CA ASN A 60 37.05 28.91 -4.60
C ASN A 60 37.07 27.45 -4.09
N ASP A 61 38.12 27.06 -3.35
CA ASP A 61 38.17 25.72 -2.75
C ASP A 61 37.15 25.54 -1.62
N TYR A 62 36.91 26.57 -0.79
CA TYR A 62 35.87 26.55 0.22
C TYR A 62 34.44 26.52 -0.39
N ARG A 63 34.18 27.28 -1.45
CA ARG A 63 32.91 27.22 -2.18
C ARG A 63 32.72 25.85 -2.84
N ASN A 64 33.75 25.25 -3.38
CA ASN A 64 33.68 23.93 -3.99
C ASN A 64 33.48 22.82 -2.94
N SER A 65 34.15 22.87 -1.79
CA SER A 65 33.96 21.91 -0.70
C SER A 65 32.57 22.04 -0.05
N ASN A 66 32.05 23.24 0.14
CA ASN A 66 30.67 23.46 0.61
C ASN A 66 29.62 22.98 -0.42
N LYS A 67 29.88 23.18 -1.71
CA LYS A 67 29.02 22.68 -2.78
C LYS A 67 29.04 21.14 -2.86
N LEU A 68 30.19 20.54 -2.59
CA LEU A 68 30.35 19.09 -2.53
C LEU A 68 29.65 18.48 -1.29
N ASN A 69 29.88 19.10 -0.12
CA ASN A 69 29.23 18.69 1.13
C ASN A 69 27.71 18.84 1.08
N LYS A 70 27.20 19.92 0.47
CA LYS A 70 25.76 20.13 0.25
C LYS A 70 25.17 19.10 -0.72
N ARG A 71 25.91 18.71 -1.77
CA ARG A 71 25.49 17.66 -2.70
C ARG A 71 25.51 16.27 -2.05
N GLN A 72 26.52 15.97 -1.22
CA GLN A 72 26.61 14.72 -0.46
C GLN A 72 25.49 14.64 0.60
N GLY A 73 25.25 15.71 1.36
CA GLY A 73 24.16 15.79 2.33
C GLY A 73 22.78 15.64 1.69
N GLN A 74 22.54 16.28 0.54
CA GLN A 74 21.30 16.08 -0.23
C GLN A 74 21.18 14.65 -0.79
N GLY A 75 22.27 14.05 -1.21
CA GLY A 75 22.30 12.66 -1.67
C GLY A 75 21.94 11.66 -0.58
N ILE A 76 22.46 11.85 0.64
CA ILE A 76 22.15 11.04 1.82
C ILE A 76 20.68 11.24 2.24
N LEU A 77 20.22 12.49 2.30
CA LEU A 77 18.85 12.83 2.63
C LEU A 77 17.85 12.22 1.63
N ASN A 78 18.14 12.35 0.33
CA ASN A 78 17.29 11.78 -0.72
C ASN A 78 17.28 10.25 -0.67
N ARG A 79 18.39 9.60 -0.32
CA ARG A 79 18.48 8.14 -0.13
C ARG A 79 17.65 7.71 1.09
N LYS A 80 17.82 8.37 2.25
CA LYS A 80 17.03 8.09 3.47
C LYS A 80 15.53 8.32 3.22
N LEU A 81 15.16 9.41 2.54
CA LEU A 81 13.77 9.68 2.16
C LEU A 81 13.22 8.61 1.19
N SER A 82 14.00 8.19 0.19
CA SER A 82 13.56 7.17 -0.76
C SER A 82 13.36 5.81 -0.07
N GLU A 83 14.21 5.44 0.88
CA GLU A 83 14.08 4.22 1.69
C GLU A 83 12.84 4.26 2.60
N TYR A 84 12.49 5.44 3.12
CA TYR A 84 11.28 5.65 3.92
C TYR A 84 10.01 5.59 3.07
N PHE A 85 10.04 6.20 1.87
CA PHE A 85 8.86 6.27 1.01
C PHE A 85 8.61 5.01 0.19
N TYR A 86 9.65 4.23 -0.12
CA TYR A 86 9.52 3.08 -0.99
C TYR A 86 10.51 1.98 -0.63
N LYS A 87 10.01 0.79 -0.35
CA LYS A 87 10.81 -0.42 -0.13
C LYS A 87 10.16 -1.61 -0.81
N LYS A 88 10.96 -2.42 -1.49
CA LYS A 88 10.51 -3.71 -2.02
C LYS A 88 10.76 -4.79 -0.97
N ILE A 89 9.70 -5.52 -0.56
CA ILE A 89 9.79 -6.67 0.35
C ILE A 89 9.21 -7.88 -0.39
N GLY A 90 10.02 -8.90 -0.63
CA GLY A 90 9.65 -10.02 -1.48
C GLY A 90 9.20 -9.55 -2.87
N ASN A 91 8.00 -9.94 -3.28
CA ASN A 91 7.37 -9.51 -4.53
C ASN A 91 6.38 -8.35 -4.33
N THR A 92 6.41 -7.68 -3.17
CA THR A 92 5.51 -6.56 -2.86
C THR A 92 6.26 -5.24 -2.86
N TYR A 93 5.52 -4.16 -3.18
CA TYR A 93 5.97 -2.78 -3.10
C TYR A 93 5.36 -2.15 -1.85
N THR A 94 6.20 -1.62 -0.97
CA THR A 94 5.75 -1.05 0.30
C THR A 94 6.02 0.45 0.35
N PHE A 95 5.08 1.20 0.94
CA PHE A 95 5.17 2.64 1.04
C PHE A 95 4.77 3.07 2.45
N PHE A 96 5.37 4.17 2.92
CA PHE A 96 5.08 4.80 4.20
C PHE A 96 5.19 3.84 5.39
N GLY A 97 6.35 3.88 6.06
CA GLY A 97 6.53 3.17 7.33
C GLY A 97 5.69 3.82 8.44
N ASP A 98 5.07 3.00 9.29
CA ASP A 98 4.48 3.46 10.56
C ASP A 98 5.59 3.74 11.58
N LYS A 99 5.24 4.40 12.72
CA LYS A 99 6.15 4.66 13.85
C LYS A 99 6.93 3.43 14.28
N ASP A 100 6.30 2.29 14.11
CA ASP A 100 6.90 0.99 14.37
C ASP A 100 7.71 0.41 13.20
N GLY A 101 7.88 1.10 12.07
CA GLY A 101 8.62 0.63 10.88
C GLY A 101 7.88 -0.43 10.05
N SER A 102 6.63 -0.78 10.38
CA SER A 102 5.81 -1.62 9.50
C SER A 102 5.24 -0.77 8.36
N PRO A 103 5.22 -1.26 7.11
CA PRO A 103 4.66 -0.50 6.00
C PRO A 103 3.16 -0.28 6.20
N LEU A 104 2.66 0.92 5.89
CA LEU A 104 1.23 1.23 5.90
C LEU A 104 0.56 0.74 4.63
N ILE A 105 1.17 1.05 3.49
CA ILE A 105 0.67 0.69 2.16
C ILE A 105 1.52 -0.42 1.58
N VAL A 106 0.86 -1.46 1.08
CA VAL A 106 1.50 -2.61 0.44
C VAL A 106 0.76 -2.95 -0.84
N ILE A 107 1.45 -2.90 -1.97
CA ILE A 107 0.94 -3.31 -3.27
C ILE A 107 1.55 -4.66 -3.62
N GLY A 108 0.72 -5.67 -3.86
CA GLY A 108 1.16 -7.02 -4.20
C GLY A 108 1.46 -7.21 -5.69
N PRO A 109 1.95 -8.41 -6.07
CA PRO A 109 2.37 -8.69 -7.45
C PRO A 109 1.22 -8.68 -8.46
N HIS A 110 -0.01 -8.98 -8.04
CA HIS A 110 -1.19 -9.06 -8.91
C HIS A 110 -1.98 -7.73 -8.98
N TRP A 111 -1.33 -6.58 -8.71
CA TRP A 111 -1.97 -5.26 -8.81
C TRP A 111 -2.70 -4.97 -10.14
N PRO A 112 -2.29 -5.52 -11.32
CA PRO A 112 -3.03 -5.29 -12.56
C PRO A 112 -4.45 -5.88 -12.51
N MET A 113 -4.66 -6.99 -11.78
CA MET A 113 -5.99 -7.60 -11.62
C MET A 113 -6.95 -6.65 -10.89
N TYR A 114 -6.45 -5.94 -9.86
CA TYR A 114 -7.21 -4.91 -9.17
C TYR A 114 -7.66 -3.80 -10.15
N LEU A 115 -6.76 -3.28 -10.99
CA LEU A 115 -7.10 -2.25 -11.97
C LEU A 115 -8.10 -2.75 -13.03
N CYS A 116 -7.90 -3.96 -13.55
CA CYS A 116 -8.83 -4.56 -14.50
C CYS A 116 -10.24 -4.70 -13.91
N PHE A 117 -10.35 -5.19 -12.67
CA PHE A 117 -11.63 -5.36 -12.00
C PHE A 117 -12.30 -4.02 -11.68
N CYS A 118 -11.55 -3.03 -11.20
CA CYS A 118 -12.05 -1.65 -11.01
C CYS A 118 -12.60 -1.08 -12.31
N SER A 119 -11.85 -1.18 -13.41
CA SER A 119 -12.25 -0.66 -14.71
C SER A 119 -13.51 -1.35 -15.24
N PHE A 120 -13.58 -2.68 -15.11
CA PHE A 120 -14.73 -3.46 -15.53
C PHE A 120 -16.02 -3.04 -14.80
N ILE A 121 -15.97 -2.94 -13.47
CA ILE A 121 -17.11 -2.51 -12.66
C ILE A 121 -17.48 -1.06 -12.99
N CYS A 122 -16.49 -0.16 -13.14
CA CYS A 122 -16.76 1.24 -13.49
C CYS A 122 -17.47 1.39 -14.83
N ILE A 123 -16.95 0.75 -15.87
CA ILE A 123 -17.54 0.79 -17.22
C ILE A 123 -18.94 0.18 -17.20
N GLY A 124 -19.13 -1.00 -16.60
CA GLY A 124 -20.43 -1.64 -16.50
C GLY A 124 -21.46 -0.76 -15.79
N TYR A 125 -21.05 -0.12 -14.69
CA TYR A 125 -21.92 0.78 -13.93
C TYR A 125 -22.26 2.05 -14.71
N MET A 126 -21.29 2.66 -15.41
CA MET A 126 -21.53 3.84 -16.26
C MET A 126 -22.48 3.51 -17.42
N CYS A 127 -22.29 2.37 -18.11
CA CYS A 127 -23.19 1.91 -19.15
C CYS A 127 -24.61 1.69 -18.64
N PHE A 128 -24.74 1.05 -17.47
CA PHE A 128 -26.03 0.81 -16.83
C PHE A 128 -26.77 2.12 -16.51
N PHE A 129 -26.09 3.07 -15.87
CA PHE A 129 -26.67 4.37 -15.57
C PHE A 129 -27.01 5.16 -16.82
N TYR A 130 -26.16 5.19 -17.82
CA TYR A 130 -26.42 5.86 -19.10
C TYR A 130 -27.71 5.35 -19.76
N TYR A 131 -27.88 4.00 -19.79
CA TYR A 131 -29.00 3.39 -20.47
C TYR A 131 -30.34 3.61 -19.74
N PHE A 132 -30.32 3.56 -18.42
CA PHE A 132 -31.53 3.59 -17.60
C PHE A 132 -31.74 4.92 -16.87
N TRP A 133 -30.95 5.95 -17.14
CA TRP A 133 -30.98 7.23 -16.42
C TRP A 133 -32.35 7.85 -16.29
N ASN A 134 -33.12 7.86 -17.40
CA ASN A 134 -34.45 8.46 -17.44
C ASN A 134 -35.53 7.59 -16.78
N SER A 135 -35.24 6.30 -16.52
CA SER A 135 -36.16 5.37 -15.87
C SER A 135 -36.00 5.33 -14.35
N PHE A 136 -34.95 5.97 -13.83
CA PHE A 136 -34.67 5.97 -12.40
C PHE A 136 -35.22 7.22 -11.70
N ALA A 137 -35.86 7.01 -10.55
CA ALA A 137 -36.17 8.09 -9.62
C ALA A 137 -34.87 8.68 -9.02
N ASN A 138 -34.91 9.94 -8.57
CA ASN A 138 -33.72 10.62 -8.06
C ASN A 138 -33.11 9.90 -6.83
N TYR A 139 -33.96 9.36 -5.93
CA TYR A 139 -33.48 8.59 -4.79
C TYR A 139 -32.71 7.33 -5.20
N THR A 140 -33.13 6.64 -6.27
CA THR A 140 -32.43 5.45 -6.80
C THR A 140 -31.05 5.82 -7.30
N LYS A 141 -30.91 6.96 -7.99
CA LYS A 141 -29.61 7.47 -8.46
C LYS A 141 -28.68 7.76 -7.28
N ILE A 142 -29.18 8.42 -6.23
CA ILE A 142 -28.39 8.76 -5.04
C ILE A 142 -27.93 7.50 -4.31
N ILE A 143 -28.85 6.53 -4.09
CA ILE A 143 -28.51 5.25 -3.46
C ILE A 143 -27.46 4.51 -4.29
N GLY A 144 -27.57 4.51 -5.62
CA GLY A 144 -26.62 3.87 -6.51
C GLY A 144 -25.21 4.44 -6.37
N VAL A 145 -25.08 5.77 -6.39
CA VAL A 145 -23.78 6.43 -6.17
C VAL A 145 -23.21 6.08 -4.80
N PHE A 146 -24.02 6.09 -3.74
CA PHE A 146 -23.59 5.74 -2.39
C PHE A 146 -23.07 4.29 -2.30
N VAL A 147 -23.81 3.33 -2.84
CA VAL A 147 -23.43 1.91 -2.86
C VAL A 147 -22.13 1.71 -3.63
N LEU A 148 -21.95 2.41 -4.76
CA LEU A 148 -20.72 2.36 -5.55
C LEU A 148 -19.53 2.93 -4.78
N LEU A 149 -19.71 4.04 -4.07
CA LEU A 149 -18.66 4.62 -3.23
C LEU A 149 -18.21 3.68 -2.12
N VAL A 150 -19.15 3.04 -1.42
CA VAL A 150 -18.84 2.04 -0.37
C VAL A 150 -18.03 0.88 -0.96
N PHE A 151 -18.41 0.38 -2.15
CA PHE A 151 -17.68 -0.66 -2.85
C PHE A 151 -16.25 -0.22 -3.17
N TYR A 152 -16.04 0.92 -3.82
CA TYR A 152 -14.70 1.36 -4.21
C TYR A 152 -13.81 1.70 -3.03
N ILE A 153 -14.35 2.32 -1.98
CA ILE A 153 -13.59 2.64 -0.77
C ILE A 153 -13.12 1.34 -0.09
N SER A 154 -14.02 0.39 0.16
CA SER A 154 -13.68 -0.86 0.83
C SER A 154 -12.70 -1.72 0.01
N TYR A 155 -12.88 -1.79 -1.30
CA TYR A 155 -12.00 -2.50 -2.20
C TYR A 155 -10.60 -1.88 -2.26
N THR A 156 -10.52 -0.54 -2.38
CA THR A 156 -9.24 0.19 -2.39
C THR A 156 -8.51 0.06 -1.05
N LEU A 157 -9.22 0.13 0.08
CA LEU A 157 -8.60 -0.10 1.39
C LEU A 157 -8.07 -1.52 1.52
N THR A 158 -8.80 -2.52 1.03
CA THR A 158 -8.31 -3.92 1.01
C THR A 158 -7.05 -4.05 0.16
N PHE A 159 -7.00 -3.38 -1.00
CA PHE A 159 -5.86 -3.36 -1.90
C PHE A 159 -4.64 -2.63 -1.33
N LEU A 160 -4.81 -1.51 -0.63
CA LEU A 160 -3.70 -0.67 -0.17
C LEU A 160 -3.15 -1.09 1.20
N ILE A 161 -4.02 -1.41 2.17
CA ILE A 161 -3.60 -1.63 3.55
C ILE A 161 -2.72 -2.87 3.67
N ASN A 162 -1.63 -2.74 4.43
CA ASN A 162 -0.72 -3.84 4.76
C ASN A 162 -1.50 -5.08 5.26
N PRO A 163 -1.31 -6.27 4.68
CA PRO A 163 -1.98 -7.49 5.12
C PRO A 163 -1.55 -7.95 6.52
N GLY A 164 -0.41 -7.48 7.02
CA GLY A 164 0.20 -7.91 8.27
C GLY A 164 1.59 -8.52 8.02
N ILE A 165 2.41 -7.89 7.16
CA ILE A 165 3.82 -8.29 7.00
C ILE A 165 4.50 -8.05 8.35
N PRO A 166 5.06 -9.13 9.02
CA PRO A 166 5.68 -9.01 10.30
C PRO A 166 6.95 -8.17 10.22
N LYS A 167 7.26 -7.46 11.29
CA LYS A 167 8.59 -6.89 11.49
C LYS A 167 9.58 -7.98 11.79
N TYR A 168 10.77 -7.80 11.28
CA TYR A 168 11.92 -8.53 11.78
C TYR A 168 12.53 -7.77 12.96
N ASP A 169 12.45 -8.35 14.14
CA ASP A 169 13.13 -7.85 15.33
C ASP A 169 13.86 -9.02 16.00
N GLU A 170 15.16 -9.10 15.81
CA GLU A 170 16.01 -10.09 16.48
C GLU A 170 15.93 -9.97 18.02
N ASN A 171 15.79 -8.75 18.53
CA ASN A 171 15.75 -8.48 19.97
C ASN A 171 14.41 -8.90 20.59
N ALA A 172 13.29 -8.84 19.83
CA ALA A 172 11.99 -9.27 20.30
C ALA A 172 11.92 -10.79 20.56
N ILE A 173 12.84 -11.56 19.96
CA ILE A 173 12.92 -13.02 20.09
C ILE A 173 13.84 -13.42 21.24
N MET A 174 14.82 -12.56 21.59
CA MET A 174 15.70 -12.80 22.72
C MET A 174 14.91 -12.76 24.04
N GLY A 175 14.83 -13.90 24.73
CA GLY A 175 14.09 -14.05 25.99
C GLY A 175 12.68 -14.58 25.86
N GLN A 176 12.16 -14.80 24.65
CA GLN A 176 10.85 -15.45 24.44
C GLN A 176 11.00 -16.99 24.33
N PRO A 177 9.99 -17.77 24.78
CA PRO A 177 9.98 -19.22 24.60
C PRO A 177 10.04 -19.58 23.12
N ARG A 178 11.07 -20.33 22.71
CA ARG A 178 11.24 -20.74 21.28
C ARG A 178 10.07 -21.57 20.74
N GLU A 179 9.30 -22.19 21.62
CA GLU A 179 8.10 -22.96 21.28
C GLU A 179 7.00 -22.15 20.60
N LYS A 180 6.98 -20.82 20.82
CA LYS A 180 6.01 -19.89 20.22
C LYS A 180 6.43 -19.37 18.83
N TYR A 181 7.66 -19.66 18.40
CA TYR A 181 8.20 -19.12 17.17
C TYR A 181 8.60 -20.24 16.21
N ARG A 182 8.30 -20.04 14.94
CA ARG A 182 8.72 -20.91 13.83
C ARG A 182 9.66 -20.14 12.91
N PHE A 183 10.76 -20.76 12.50
CA PHE A 183 11.65 -20.17 11.50
C PHE A 183 11.09 -20.37 10.10
N CYS A 184 10.93 -19.26 9.35
CA CYS A 184 10.58 -19.30 7.94
C CYS A 184 11.85 -19.42 7.09
N ASN A 185 12.07 -20.55 6.44
CA ASN A 185 13.25 -20.80 5.60
C ASN A 185 13.31 -19.89 4.35
N TYR A 186 12.17 -19.38 3.89
CA TYR A 186 12.10 -18.49 2.71
C TYR A 186 12.44 -17.04 3.05
N CYS A 187 11.82 -16.50 4.08
CA CYS A 187 12.06 -15.12 4.51
C CYS A 187 13.27 -14.98 5.45
N LYS A 188 13.82 -16.11 5.96
CA LYS A 188 14.91 -16.14 6.93
C LYS A 188 14.60 -15.38 8.22
N ILE A 189 13.36 -15.41 8.67
CA ILE A 189 12.87 -14.75 9.88
C ILE A 189 12.16 -15.73 10.80
N TRP A 190 12.17 -15.43 12.09
CA TRP A 190 11.32 -16.09 13.06
C TRP A 190 9.94 -15.44 13.06
N VAL A 191 8.90 -16.23 13.00
CA VAL A 191 7.51 -15.77 12.98
C VAL A 191 6.74 -16.33 14.16
N ASN A 192 5.86 -15.53 14.75
CA ASN A 192 5.03 -15.93 15.86
C ASN A 192 3.94 -16.91 15.39
N MET A 193 3.85 -18.07 16.02
CA MET A 193 2.85 -19.10 15.72
C MET A 193 1.47 -18.73 16.29
N ASP A 194 1.43 -18.04 17.44
CA ASP A 194 0.16 -17.60 18.07
C ASP A 194 -0.62 -16.65 17.14
N GLU A 195 0.09 -15.94 16.25
CA GLU A 195 -0.50 -15.02 15.27
C GLU A 195 -0.95 -15.71 13.98
N ASN A 196 -0.92 -17.04 13.88
CA ASN A 196 -1.25 -17.79 12.65
C ASN A 196 -0.49 -17.24 11.43
N THR A 197 0.81 -17.00 11.58
CA THR A 197 1.64 -16.42 10.51
C THR A 197 1.96 -17.45 9.44
N GLY A 198 1.61 -17.16 8.19
CA GLY A 198 1.89 -17.98 7.01
C GLY A 198 2.83 -17.33 6.02
N HIS A 199 3.61 -18.12 5.25
CA HIS A 199 4.40 -17.64 4.12
C HIS A 199 3.56 -17.73 2.83
N CYS A 200 3.48 -16.63 2.09
CA CYS A 200 2.86 -16.61 0.76
C CYS A 200 3.94 -16.66 -0.31
N PHE A 201 3.88 -17.67 -1.20
CA PHE A 201 4.84 -17.84 -2.28
C PHE A 201 4.67 -16.79 -3.40
N ASP A 202 3.44 -16.35 -3.70
CA ASP A 202 3.19 -15.34 -4.72
C ASP A 202 3.75 -13.97 -4.31
N CYS A 203 3.46 -13.54 -3.07
CA CYS A 203 4.00 -12.30 -2.51
C CYS A 203 5.44 -12.44 -2.04
N ASN A 204 5.91 -13.65 -1.81
CA ASN A 204 7.21 -14.00 -1.23
C ASN A 204 7.47 -13.26 0.10
N VAL A 205 6.47 -13.24 0.98
CA VAL A 205 6.51 -12.65 2.33
C VAL A 205 5.75 -13.50 3.32
N CYS A 206 6.09 -13.39 4.61
CA CYS A 206 5.25 -13.87 5.70
C CYS A 206 4.16 -12.85 6.01
N VAL A 207 2.98 -13.35 6.42
CA VAL A 207 1.83 -12.52 6.78
C VAL A 207 1.22 -13.04 8.07
N GLU A 208 1.06 -12.18 9.07
CA GLU A 208 0.34 -12.47 10.32
C GLU A 208 -1.15 -12.64 10.06
N GLY A 209 -1.77 -13.64 10.70
CA GLY A 209 -3.16 -13.97 10.45
C GLY A 209 -3.41 -14.29 8.97
N TYR A 210 -2.49 -15.01 8.33
CA TYR A 210 -2.58 -15.35 6.91
C TYR A 210 -3.86 -16.13 6.63
N ASP A 211 -4.74 -15.56 5.82
CA ASP A 211 -5.97 -16.20 5.34
C ASP A 211 -5.71 -16.84 3.96
N HIS A 212 -5.49 -16.03 2.95
CA HIS A 212 -5.17 -16.51 1.60
C HIS A 212 -4.46 -15.44 0.76
N HIS A 213 -3.90 -15.86 -0.38
CA HIS A 213 -3.51 -14.94 -1.45
C HIS A 213 -4.72 -14.69 -2.35
N CYS A 214 -5.09 -13.42 -2.53
CA CYS A 214 -6.24 -13.03 -3.34
C CYS A 214 -5.79 -12.25 -4.60
N PRO A 215 -5.76 -12.88 -5.79
CA PRO A 215 -5.36 -12.20 -7.02
C PRO A 215 -6.25 -10.99 -7.33
N TRP A 216 -7.55 -11.07 -7.02
CA TRP A 216 -8.51 -9.98 -7.26
C TRP A 216 -8.19 -8.73 -6.46
N THR A 217 -7.73 -8.86 -5.23
CA THR A 217 -7.24 -7.75 -4.40
C THR A 217 -5.76 -7.45 -4.61
N GLY A 218 -5.11 -8.17 -5.51
CA GLY A 218 -3.72 -7.96 -5.92
C GLY A 218 -2.67 -8.47 -4.96
N LYS A 219 -3.05 -9.01 -3.76
CA LYS A 219 -2.14 -9.45 -2.70
C LYS A 219 -2.79 -10.38 -1.67
N CYS A 220 -2.06 -10.68 -0.59
CA CYS A 220 -2.57 -11.47 0.53
C CYS A 220 -3.64 -10.74 1.33
N ILE A 221 -4.55 -11.54 1.88
CA ILE A 221 -5.47 -11.18 2.96
C ILE A 221 -4.90 -11.75 4.27
N GLY A 222 -4.83 -10.91 5.30
CA GLY A 222 -4.29 -11.27 6.62
C GLY A 222 -4.79 -10.33 7.71
N LYS A 223 -4.24 -10.44 8.92
CA LYS A 223 -4.72 -9.82 10.15
C LYS A 223 -5.11 -8.33 10.01
N LYS A 224 -4.29 -7.54 9.31
CA LYS A 224 -4.49 -6.08 9.26
C LYS A 224 -5.51 -5.62 8.21
N ASN A 225 -5.68 -6.35 7.07
CA ASN A 225 -6.63 -5.98 6.01
C ASN A 225 -7.89 -6.85 5.94
N LEU A 226 -8.00 -7.91 6.75
CA LEU A 226 -9.14 -8.84 6.77
C LEU A 226 -10.48 -8.15 6.97
N LYS A 227 -10.56 -7.17 7.89
CA LYS A 227 -11.81 -6.42 8.14
C LYS A 227 -12.29 -5.66 6.90
N TYR A 228 -11.38 -5.06 6.14
CA TYR A 228 -11.72 -4.33 4.91
C TYR A 228 -12.14 -5.30 3.81
N PHE A 229 -11.56 -6.49 3.77
CA PHE A 229 -11.95 -7.56 2.86
C PHE A 229 -13.40 -8.01 3.10
N TYR A 230 -13.82 -8.20 4.36
CA TYR A 230 -15.22 -8.54 4.67
C TYR A 230 -16.18 -7.40 4.32
N ILE A 231 -15.82 -6.13 4.57
CA ILE A 231 -16.62 -4.98 4.15
C ILE A 231 -16.74 -4.96 2.63
N PHE A 232 -15.65 -5.23 1.91
CA PHE A 232 -15.64 -5.36 0.46
C PHE A 232 -16.59 -6.47 -0.04
N LEU A 233 -16.52 -7.67 0.54
CA LEU A 233 -17.43 -8.77 0.17
C LEU A 233 -18.90 -8.39 0.42
N THR A 234 -19.18 -7.78 1.56
CA THR A 234 -20.54 -7.27 1.85
C THR A 234 -20.98 -6.22 0.85
N SER A 235 -20.09 -5.33 0.44
CA SER A 235 -20.38 -4.29 -0.55
C SER A 235 -20.72 -4.87 -1.94
N ILE A 236 -20.13 -5.99 -2.34
CA ILE A 236 -20.48 -6.71 -3.57
C ILE A 236 -21.97 -7.15 -3.52
N LEU A 237 -22.40 -7.72 -2.38
CA LEU A 237 -23.79 -8.13 -2.21
C LEU A 237 -24.75 -6.92 -2.28
N LEU A 238 -24.34 -5.78 -1.70
CA LEU A 238 -25.12 -4.54 -1.78
C LEU A 238 -25.22 -4.01 -3.22
N VAL A 239 -24.12 -4.03 -3.99
CA VAL A 239 -24.11 -3.65 -5.42
C VAL A 239 -25.04 -4.54 -6.20
N PHE A 240 -24.99 -5.87 -5.98
CA PHE A 240 -25.87 -6.82 -6.67
C PHE A 240 -27.34 -6.60 -6.30
N GLY A 241 -27.65 -6.47 -5.01
CA GLY A 241 -29.02 -6.18 -4.54
C GLY A 241 -29.56 -4.87 -5.11
N TYR A 242 -28.75 -3.81 -5.10
CA TYR A 242 -29.10 -2.54 -5.73
C TYR A 242 -29.39 -2.70 -7.23
N PHE A 243 -28.56 -3.44 -7.97
CA PHE A 243 -28.75 -3.69 -9.39
C PHE A 243 -30.09 -4.36 -9.68
N VAL A 244 -30.47 -5.40 -8.92
CA VAL A 244 -31.77 -6.08 -9.05
C VAL A 244 -32.94 -5.12 -8.80
N LEU A 245 -32.87 -4.33 -7.72
CA LEU A 245 -33.92 -3.35 -7.38
C LEU A 245 -34.05 -2.25 -8.45
N ALA A 246 -32.93 -1.73 -8.94
CA ALA A 246 -32.90 -0.71 -9.98
C ALA A 246 -33.49 -1.23 -11.32
N MET A 247 -33.14 -2.47 -11.68
CA MET A 247 -33.72 -3.12 -12.89
C MET A 247 -35.19 -3.33 -12.80
N THR A 248 -35.72 -3.79 -11.66
CA THR A 248 -37.17 -3.96 -11.46
C THR A 248 -37.93 -2.62 -11.57
N GLN A 249 -37.33 -1.55 -11.00
CA GLN A 249 -37.88 -0.19 -11.13
C GLN A 249 -37.93 0.26 -12.60
N ALA A 250 -36.82 0.12 -13.32
CA ALA A 250 -36.71 0.52 -14.72
C ALA A 250 -37.73 -0.22 -15.61
N GLN A 251 -37.92 -1.52 -15.38
CA GLN A 251 -38.91 -2.32 -16.09
C GLN A 251 -40.36 -1.84 -15.83
N ASN A 252 -40.68 -1.53 -14.57
CA ASN A 252 -41.99 -1.02 -14.19
C ASN A 252 -42.27 0.34 -14.85
N GLU A 253 -41.34 1.27 -14.86
CA GLU A 253 -41.48 2.58 -15.51
C GLU A 253 -41.66 2.43 -17.02
N MET A 254 -40.89 1.56 -17.68
CA MET A 254 -41.08 1.28 -19.12
C MET A 254 -42.44 0.68 -19.42
N PHE A 255 -42.96 -0.20 -18.58
CA PHE A 255 -44.29 -0.80 -18.75
C PHE A 255 -45.40 0.25 -18.59
N ILE A 256 -45.32 1.12 -17.60
CA ILE A 256 -46.23 2.23 -17.38
C ILE A 256 -46.24 3.19 -18.58
N ALA A 257 -45.05 3.54 -19.08
CA ALA A 257 -44.91 4.40 -20.27
C ALA A 257 -45.53 3.79 -21.51
N LYS A 258 -45.34 2.48 -21.77
CA LYS A 258 -45.99 1.75 -22.87
C LYS A 258 -47.51 1.77 -22.74
N ARG A 259 -48.07 1.57 -21.52
CA ARG A 259 -49.51 1.64 -21.27
C ARG A 259 -50.07 3.04 -21.53
N LYS A 260 -49.39 4.10 -21.07
CA LYS A 260 -49.79 5.49 -21.32
C LYS A 260 -49.82 5.80 -22.83
N LYS A 261 -48.80 5.37 -23.57
CA LYS A 261 -48.74 5.55 -25.03
C LYS A 261 -49.90 4.85 -25.75
N ARG A 262 -50.17 3.59 -25.40
CA ARG A 262 -51.33 2.86 -25.96
C ARG A 262 -52.67 3.56 -25.72
N LYS A 263 -52.90 4.05 -24.48
CA LYS A 263 -54.16 4.79 -24.16
C LYS A 263 -54.29 6.06 -24.98
N LYS A 264 -53.21 6.84 -25.17
CA LYS A 264 -53.23 8.05 -26.01
C LYS A 264 -53.57 7.70 -27.48
N THR A 265 -52.96 6.65 -28.03
CA THR A 265 -53.25 6.22 -29.43
C THR A 265 -54.70 5.81 -29.60
N ILE A 266 -55.27 5.04 -28.66
CA ILE A 266 -56.68 4.63 -28.71
C ILE A 266 -57.60 5.85 -28.60
N GLN A 267 -57.29 6.83 -27.78
CA GLN A 267 -58.11 8.05 -27.60
C GLN A 267 -58.06 8.92 -28.86
N ASN A 268 -56.89 9.07 -29.49
CA ASN A 268 -56.79 9.82 -30.75
C ASN A 268 -57.56 9.15 -31.91
N ASN A 269 -57.52 7.81 -32.01
CA ASN A 269 -58.26 7.07 -33.03
C ASN A 269 -59.79 7.09 -32.83
N LYS A 270 -60.30 7.44 -31.62
CA LYS A 270 -61.75 7.62 -31.36
C LYS A 270 -62.24 9.05 -31.68
N LEU A 271 -61.33 9.99 -31.86
CA LEU A 271 -61.59 11.41 -32.16
C LEU A 271 -61.58 11.69 -33.69
N LEU A 272 -61.06 10.73 -34.45
CA LEU A 272 -61.16 10.66 -35.93
C LEU A 272 -62.36 9.83 -36.36
#